data_dbbe3d03705bf44222e41b723434fa0f
#
_entry.id   dbbe3d03705bf44222e41b723434fa0f
#
_cell.length_a   1.000
_cell.length_b   1.000
_cell.length_c   1.000
_cell.angle_alpha   90.00
_cell.angle_beta   90.00
_cell.angle_gamma   90.00
#
_symmetry.space_group_name_H-M   'P 1'
#
loop_
_entity.id
_entity.type
_entity.pdbx_description
1 polymer ?
#
loop_
_entity_poly.entity_id
_entity_poly.type
_entity_poly.pdbx_seq_one_letter_code
_entity_poly.pdbx_strand_id
1 'polypeptide(L)'
;MALLIALALFVAQAINFGLILRDRTEFRLAQATRPVATRIADALEREAHAGRPLTADRGRVRRLTANPLAPFAYQRHPEVAAELRRQLADQGLTVGRIDTGLRPVSDDDAGSRRREGRRNADRRGDLQGPTLVIAVEQPGRGWLAITAPWPQPGWRLLFALLSQTAILYVIVLLPVLWIVRRMSRPLRDLRAAAESFRPGEPGIALSVRGPDDVAALVGAFNALRLRVTAMLDEKDRMLGAIGHDLRTPLAALRVRIESVEDDTDRARMADTIAEMNRTLDDILSLARLGRPSEPPTDVDLAALVDAVVEDFRDIGDNVTFVEAGRLRMHLRPSLIRRAVRNLIENAVKYGVSAEVRVEADARRVAIIVADQGPGIPEDRMGDVFDAFTRLETSRNRETGGIGLGLALARAIIREAGGEIRLVNRTGGGLDAIIELPR
;
A
#
# COMPACT_ATOMS: atom_id res chain seq x y z
N MET A 1 -9.69 -7.09 1.47
CA MET A 1 -10.29 -8.44 1.47
C MET A 1 -10.47 -9.02 2.88
N ALA A 2 -9.42 -9.14 3.71
CA ALA A 2 -9.55 -9.64 5.10
C ALA A 2 -10.58 -8.84 5.94
N LEU A 3 -10.63 -7.52 5.79
CA LEU A 3 -11.59 -6.66 6.47
C LEU A 3 -13.04 -6.95 6.05
N LEU A 4 -13.28 -7.21 4.76
CA LEU A 4 -14.61 -7.55 4.23
C LEU A 4 -15.08 -8.90 4.75
N ILE A 5 -14.18 -9.88 4.82
CA ILE A 5 -14.49 -11.21 5.39
C ILE A 5 -14.80 -11.08 6.89
N ALA A 6 -14.00 -10.30 7.62
CA ALA A 6 -14.24 -10.05 9.04
C ALA A 6 -15.59 -9.34 9.28
N LEU A 7 -15.93 -8.36 8.44
CA LEU A 7 -17.20 -7.64 8.51
C LEU A 7 -18.40 -8.56 8.19
N ALA A 8 -18.29 -9.37 7.13
CA ALA A 8 -19.35 -10.32 6.77
C ALA A 8 -19.56 -11.35 7.88
N LEU A 9 -18.48 -11.86 8.47
CA LEU A 9 -18.51 -12.79 9.59
C LEU A 9 -19.16 -12.13 10.82
N PHE A 10 -18.82 -10.85 11.11
CA PHE A 10 -19.41 -10.09 12.21
C PHE A 10 -20.92 -9.91 12.01
N VAL A 11 -21.37 -9.53 10.83
CA VAL A 11 -22.79 -9.36 10.54
C VAL A 11 -23.55 -10.68 10.68
N ALA A 12 -23.00 -11.78 10.11
CA ALA A 12 -23.60 -13.11 10.25
C ALA A 12 -23.70 -13.55 11.72
N GLN A 13 -22.66 -13.30 12.51
CA GLN A 13 -22.63 -13.65 13.92
C GLN A 13 -23.56 -12.77 14.76
N ALA A 14 -23.67 -11.46 14.45
CA ALA A 14 -24.61 -10.55 15.12
C ALA A 14 -26.06 -10.98 14.89
N ILE A 15 -26.41 -11.38 13.66
CA ILE A 15 -27.74 -11.92 13.33
C ILE A 15 -27.99 -13.22 14.12
N ASN A 16 -27.05 -14.14 14.09
CA ASN A 16 -27.17 -15.42 14.83
C ASN A 16 -27.32 -15.19 16.34
N PHE A 17 -26.53 -14.27 16.91
CA PHE A 17 -26.65 -13.90 18.32
C PHE A 17 -28.01 -13.27 18.65
N GLY A 18 -28.52 -12.39 17.79
CA GLY A 18 -29.85 -11.79 17.92
C GLY A 18 -30.98 -12.84 17.91
N LEU A 19 -30.88 -13.81 17.00
CA LEU A 19 -31.86 -14.93 16.93
C LEU A 19 -31.84 -15.78 18.20
N ILE A 20 -30.64 -16.17 18.67
CA ILE A 20 -30.49 -16.96 19.90
C ILE A 20 -31.02 -16.22 21.13
N LEU A 21 -30.78 -14.91 21.23
CA LEU A 21 -31.32 -14.10 22.33
C LEU A 21 -32.82 -14.01 22.28
N ARG A 22 -33.43 -13.86 21.12
CA ARG A 22 -34.90 -13.80 20.94
C ARG A 22 -35.52 -15.12 21.33
N ASP A 23 -35.06 -16.22 20.79
CA ASP A 23 -35.59 -17.55 21.07
C ASP A 23 -35.50 -17.89 22.57
N ARG A 24 -34.44 -17.44 23.25
CA ARG A 24 -34.27 -17.64 24.68
C ARG A 24 -35.19 -16.79 25.54
N THR A 25 -35.56 -15.58 25.14
CA THR A 25 -36.51 -14.78 25.91
C THR A 25 -37.87 -15.46 25.92
N GLU A 26 -38.33 -15.98 24.79
CA GLU A 26 -39.57 -16.75 24.66
C GLU A 26 -39.52 -18.05 25.49
N PHE A 27 -38.41 -18.79 25.38
CA PHE A 27 -38.22 -20.03 26.15
C PHE A 27 -38.21 -19.81 27.68
N ARG A 28 -37.54 -18.74 28.14
CA ARG A 28 -37.52 -18.38 29.57
C ARG A 28 -38.91 -18.00 30.11
N LEU A 29 -39.67 -17.25 29.32
CA LEU A 29 -41.05 -16.90 29.68
C LEU A 29 -41.90 -18.16 29.78
N ALA A 30 -41.85 -19.06 28.83
CA ALA A 30 -42.56 -20.32 28.84
C ALA A 30 -42.15 -21.23 30.00
N GLN A 31 -40.86 -21.31 30.31
CA GLN A 31 -40.33 -22.09 31.43
C GLN A 31 -40.77 -21.55 32.80
N ALA A 32 -40.91 -20.23 32.94
CA ALA A 32 -41.36 -19.62 34.17
C ALA A 32 -42.89 -19.73 34.33
N THR A 33 -43.67 -19.64 33.23
CA THR A 33 -45.17 -19.54 33.30
C THR A 33 -45.86 -20.90 33.21
N ARG A 34 -45.38 -21.88 32.42
CA ARG A 34 -46.01 -23.20 32.28
C ARG A 34 -46.25 -23.93 33.61
N PRO A 35 -45.23 -24.06 34.50
CA PRO A 35 -45.45 -24.72 35.80
C PRO A 35 -46.42 -23.99 36.70
N VAL A 36 -46.50 -22.64 36.52
CA VAL A 36 -47.45 -21.78 37.27
C VAL A 36 -48.87 -22.00 36.78
N ALA A 37 -49.06 -21.98 35.43
CA ALA A 37 -50.37 -22.24 34.85
C ALA A 37 -50.94 -23.58 35.24
N THR A 38 -50.13 -24.67 35.16
CA THR A 38 -50.52 -26.03 35.58
C THR A 38 -50.89 -26.06 37.07
N ARG A 39 -50.08 -25.44 37.94
CA ARG A 39 -50.37 -25.42 39.39
C ARG A 39 -51.64 -24.64 39.73
N ILE A 40 -51.96 -23.55 39.00
CA ILE A 40 -53.21 -22.83 39.19
C ILE A 40 -54.38 -23.69 38.77
N ALA A 41 -54.29 -24.34 37.59
CA ALA A 41 -55.35 -25.22 37.11
C ALA A 41 -55.63 -26.37 38.06
N ASP A 42 -54.55 -27.10 38.48
CA ASP A 42 -54.68 -28.20 39.45
C ASP A 42 -55.25 -27.75 40.81
N ALA A 43 -54.91 -26.53 41.24
CA ALA A 43 -55.41 -25.98 42.48
C ALA A 43 -56.91 -25.68 42.41
N LEU A 44 -57.36 -25.07 41.29
CA LEU A 44 -58.77 -24.75 41.05
C LEU A 44 -59.60 -26.02 40.85
N GLU A 45 -59.11 -27.04 40.19
CA GLU A 45 -59.77 -28.31 39.99
C GLU A 45 -59.94 -29.06 41.35
N ARG A 46 -58.90 -29.08 42.18
CA ARG A 46 -58.96 -29.66 43.53
C ARG A 46 -59.95 -28.92 44.45
N GLU A 47 -60.02 -27.58 44.34
CA GLU A 47 -61.01 -26.78 45.08
C GLU A 47 -62.45 -27.12 44.67
N ALA A 48 -62.66 -27.32 43.36
CA ALA A 48 -63.96 -27.69 42.80
C ALA A 48 -64.46 -29.09 43.27
N HIS A 49 -63.52 -30.09 43.33
CA HIS A 49 -63.89 -31.45 43.62
C HIS A 49 -63.84 -31.81 45.15
N ALA A 50 -62.94 -31.20 45.92
CA ALA A 50 -62.70 -31.60 47.32
C ALA A 50 -63.35 -30.66 48.36
N GLY A 51 -63.91 -29.52 47.96
CA GLY A 51 -64.55 -28.58 48.89
C GLY A 51 -63.65 -27.95 49.95
N ARG A 52 -62.35 -28.13 49.87
CA ARG A 52 -61.37 -27.61 50.83
C ARG A 52 -60.79 -26.26 50.36
N PRO A 53 -60.83 -25.22 51.22
CA PRO A 53 -60.32 -23.91 50.88
C PRO A 53 -58.79 -23.95 50.63
N LEU A 54 -58.30 -23.24 49.58
CA LEU A 54 -56.87 -23.15 49.20
C LEU A 54 -55.96 -22.49 50.24
N THR A 55 -56.54 -21.98 51.35
CA THR A 55 -55.81 -21.43 52.50
C THR A 55 -54.97 -22.48 53.25
N ALA A 56 -55.30 -23.78 53.07
CA ALA A 56 -54.64 -24.90 53.73
C ALA A 56 -53.50 -25.57 52.89
N ASP A 57 -53.30 -25.16 51.64
CA ASP A 57 -52.30 -25.78 50.76
C ASP A 57 -50.87 -25.26 51.08
N ARG A 58 -50.08 -26.12 51.72
CA ARG A 58 -48.72 -25.83 52.21
C ARG A 58 -47.82 -25.27 51.06
N GLY A 59 -47.97 -23.94 50.83
CA GLY A 59 -46.93 -23.17 50.20
C GLY A 59 -46.92 -23.09 48.66
N ARG A 60 -47.92 -23.61 47.92
CA ARG A 60 -47.88 -23.61 46.44
C ARG A 60 -48.78 -22.61 45.78
N VAL A 61 -50.08 -22.58 46.12
CA VAL A 61 -51.06 -21.60 45.66
C VAL A 61 -51.86 -21.13 46.88
N ARG A 62 -51.99 -19.84 47.10
CA ARG A 62 -52.73 -19.28 48.23
C ARG A 62 -53.84 -18.40 47.71
N ARG A 63 -55.04 -18.57 48.30
CA ARG A 63 -56.18 -17.65 48.09
C ARG A 63 -56.08 -16.50 49.10
N LEU A 64 -56.18 -15.28 48.58
CA LEU A 64 -56.11 -14.03 49.36
C LEU A 64 -57.32 -13.15 49.02
N THR A 65 -57.77 -12.36 49.95
CA THR A 65 -58.92 -11.42 49.78
C THR A 65 -58.50 -10.16 49.04
N ALA A 66 -57.18 -9.78 49.12
CA ALA A 66 -56.62 -8.61 48.48
C ALA A 66 -55.40 -8.96 47.64
N ASN A 67 -55.03 -8.11 46.69
CA ASN A 67 -53.85 -8.28 45.86
C ASN A 67 -52.56 -8.24 46.72
N PRO A 68 -51.77 -9.31 46.80
CA PRO A 68 -50.57 -9.36 47.64
C PRO A 68 -49.42 -8.47 47.11
N LEU A 69 -49.51 -7.98 45.87
CA LEU A 69 -48.51 -7.10 45.26
C LEU A 69 -48.87 -5.59 45.37
N ALA A 70 -50.09 -5.28 45.80
CA ALA A 70 -50.55 -3.89 45.91
C ALA A 70 -49.74 -3.02 46.87
N PRO A 71 -49.27 -3.53 48.05
CA PRO A 71 -48.51 -2.71 49.00
C PRO A 71 -47.03 -2.57 48.68
N PHE A 72 -46.53 -3.21 47.63
CA PHE A 72 -45.11 -3.25 47.33
C PHE A 72 -44.77 -2.70 45.95
N ALA A 73 -43.72 -1.88 45.84
CA ALA A 73 -43.20 -1.37 44.57
C ALA A 73 -42.28 -2.39 43.90
N TYR A 74 -42.81 -3.55 43.55
CA TYR A 74 -42.03 -4.56 42.81
C TYR A 74 -41.91 -4.22 41.36
N GLN A 75 -40.77 -4.59 40.74
CA GLN A 75 -40.61 -4.51 39.31
C GLN A 75 -41.65 -5.38 38.60
N ARG A 76 -42.51 -4.77 37.80
CA ARG A 76 -43.58 -5.45 37.09
C ARG A 76 -43.06 -6.04 35.78
N HIS A 77 -43.54 -7.23 35.44
CA HIS A 77 -43.21 -7.95 34.22
C HIS A 77 -44.49 -8.21 33.39
N PRO A 78 -44.96 -7.25 32.60
CA PRO A 78 -46.21 -7.36 31.84
C PRO A 78 -46.18 -8.51 30.83
N GLU A 79 -45.00 -8.83 30.27
CA GLU A 79 -44.77 -9.95 29.36
C GLU A 79 -45.08 -11.31 29.99
N VAL A 80 -44.75 -11.49 31.26
CA VAL A 80 -45.09 -12.71 32.01
C VAL A 80 -46.59 -12.81 32.24
N ALA A 81 -47.24 -11.71 32.59
CA ALA A 81 -48.69 -11.68 32.78
C ALA A 81 -49.46 -11.98 31.48
N ALA A 82 -49.00 -11.48 30.35
CA ALA A 82 -49.57 -11.74 29.03
C ALA A 82 -49.44 -13.22 28.63
N GLU A 83 -48.25 -13.81 28.84
CA GLU A 83 -47.97 -15.22 28.52
C GLU A 83 -48.80 -16.14 29.41
N LEU A 84 -48.83 -15.87 30.74
CA LEU A 84 -49.62 -16.67 31.68
C LEU A 84 -51.11 -16.60 31.35
N ARG A 85 -51.60 -15.44 30.93
CA ARG A 85 -53.03 -15.29 30.51
C ARG A 85 -53.33 -16.17 29.32
N ARG A 86 -52.47 -16.23 28.32
CA ARG A 86 -52.64 -17.13 27.17
C ARG A 86 -52.66 -18.59 27.61
N GLN A 87 -51.70 -19.03 28.43
CA GLN A 87 -51.63 -20.40 28.87
C GLN A 87 -52.83 -20.83 29.74
N LEU A 88 -53.38 -19.93 30.58
CA LEU A 88 -54.60 -20.22 31.36
C LEU A 88 -55.83 -20.25 30.46
N ALA A 89 -55.91 -19.39 29.46
CA ALA A 89 -57.00 -19.40 28.45
C ALA A 89 -56.99 -20.69 27.63
N ASP A 90 -55.79 -21.18 27.23
CA ASP A 90 -55.62 -22.46 26.52
C ASP A 90 -56.10 -23.66 27.36
N GLN A 91 -56.10 -23.54 28.71
CA GLN A 91 -56.63 -24.54 29.64
C GLN A 91 -58.12 -24.31 29.99
N GLY A 92 -58.77 -23.40 29.29
CA GLY A 92 -60.21 -23.10 29.49
C GLY A 92 -60.53 -22.25 30.74
N LEU A 93 -59.52 -21.68 31.39
CA LEU A 93 -59.66 -20.88 32.60
C LEU A 93 -59.77 -19.41 32.31
N THR A 94 -60.89 -18.79 32.61
CA THR A 94 -61.08 -17.31 32.51
C THR A 94 -60.61 -16.67 33.81
N VAL A 95 -59.60 -15.78 33.69
CA VAL A 95 -59.02 -15.04 34.82
C VAL A 95 -59.16 -13.52 34.58
N GLY A 96 -59.28 -12.77 35.68
CA GLY A 96 -59.33 -11.32 35.67
C GLY A 96 -57.94 -10.69 35.45
N ARG A 97 -57.57 -9.79 36.33
CA ARG A 97 -56.26 -9.09 36.28
C ARG A 97 -55.14 -10.06 36.76
N ILE A 98 -54.00 -10.02 36.07
CA ILE A 98 -52.80 -10.72 36.48
C ILE A 98 -51.74 -9.65 36.75
N ASP A 99 -51.24 -9.63 38.01
CA ASP A 99 -50.14 -8.78 38.44
C ASP A 99 -48.91 -9.68 38.73
N THR A 100 -47.77 -9.22 38.31
CA THR A 100 -46.47 -9.92 38.49
C THR A 100 -45.49 -8.99 39.16
N GLY A 101 -44.70 -9.52 40.10
CA GLY A 101 -43.66 -8.76 40.77
C GLY A 101 -42.44 -9.61 41.11
N LEU A 102 -41.27 -9.02 40.88
CA LEU A 102 -40.03 -9.68 41.24
C LEU A 102 -39.64 -9.33 42.68
N ARG A 103 -39.62 -10.33 43.59
CA ARG A 103 -39.16 -10.14 44.94
C ARG A 103 -37.65 -10.40 45.01
N PRO A 104 -36.84 -9.39 45.39
CA PRO A 104 -35.41 -9.59 45.61
C PRO A 104 -35.18 -10.54 46.77
N VAL A 105 -34.07 -11.23 46.76
CA VAL A 105 -33.65 -12.07 47.89
C VAL A 105 -33.40 -11.17 49.10
N SER A 106 -34.26 -11.22 50.13
CA SER A 106 -34.02 -10.47 51.35
C SER A 106 -33.10 -11.23 52.27
N ASP A 107 -32.12 -10.54 52.91
CA ASP A 107 -31.17 -11.14 53.88
C ASP A 107 -31.87 -11.77 55.10
N ASP A 108 -33.06 -11.31 55.46
CA ASP A 108 -33.87 -11.88 56.56
C ASP A 108 -34.36 -13.29 56.26
N ASP A 109 -34.61 -13.65 55.02
CA ASP A 109 -34.94 -15.02 54.60
C ASP A 109 -33.75 -15.98 54.71
N ALA A 110 -32.53 -15.49 54.67
CA ALA A 110 -31.29 -16.28 54.84
C ALA A 110 -31.06 -16.65 56.31
N GLY A 111 -31.46 -15.81 57.27
CA GLY A 111 -31.31 -16.01 58.73
C GLY A 111 -32.28 -17.03 59.33
N SER A 112 -33.55 -17.01 58.91
CA SER A 112 -34.56 -17.98 59.37
C SER A 112 -34.34 -19.40 58.84
N ARG A 113 -33.75 -19.54 57.63
CA ARG A 113 -33.43 -20.82 57.02
C ARG A 113 -32.19 -21.52 57.62
N ARG A 114 -31.27 -20.77 58.26
CA ARG A 114 -30.11 -21.36 58.99
C ARG A 114 -30.51 -22.15 60.24
N ARG A 115 -31.65 -21.82 60.82
CA ARG A 115 -32.14 -22.54 62.05
C ARG A 115 -32.92 -23.82 61.76
N GLU A 116 -33.53 -24.01 60.59
CA GLU A 116 -34.35 -25.18 60.22
C GLU A 116 -33.65 -26.19 59.27
N GLY A 117 -32.47 -25.93 58.82
CA GLY A 117 -31.93 -26.47 57.55
C GLY A 117 -30.83 -27.52 57.62
N ARG A 118 -30.56 -28.29 58.75
CA ARG A 118 -29.46 -29.25 58.72
C ARG A 118 -29.82 -30.71 58.33
N ARG A 119 -31.11 -31.00 58.04
CA ARG A 119 -31.57 -32.39 57.73
C ARG A 119 -32.17 -32.59 56.31
N ASN A 120 -32.30 -31.57 55.48
CA ASN A 120 -32.90 -31.69 54.14
C ASN A 120 -32.16 -30.87 53.04
N ALA A 121 -30.83 -30.75 53.14
CA ALA A 121 -30.00 -29.92 52.24
C ALA A 121 -29.91 -30.45 50.77
N ASP A 122 -30.11 -31.75 50.57
CA ASP A 122 -29.83 -32.39 49.28
C ASP A 122 -30.95 -32.35 48.23
N ARG A 123 -32.15 -31.80 48.59
CA ARG A 123 -33.30 -31.72 47.65
C ARG A 123 -33.76 -30.31 47.31
N ARG A 124 -33.10 -29.26 47.77
CA ARG A 124 -33.56 -27.87 47.60
C ARG A 124 -32.51 -26.95 46.96
N GLY A 125 -31.70 -27.45 46.07
CA GLY A 125 -30.63 -26.69 45.37
C GLY A 125 -31.10 -25.52 44.45
N ASP A 126 -32.45 -25.28 44.33
CA ASP A 126 -32.96 -24.47 43.23
C ASP A 126 -33.55 -23.07 43.63
N LEU A 127 -33.38 -22.60 44.86
CA LEU A 127 -34.07 -21.35 45.29
C LEU A 127 -33.12 -20.22 45.74
N GLN A 128 -31.93 -20.14 45.20
CA GLN A 128 -30.96 -19.04 45.49
C GLN A 128 -31.13 -17.78 44.63
N GLY A 129 -32.17 -17.68 43.81
CA GLY A 129 -32.41 -16.54 42.91
C GLY A 129 -33.61 -15.65 43.31
N PRO A 130 -33.78 -14.50 42.67
CA PRO A 130 -34.97 -13.69 42.82
C PRO A 130 -36.22 -14.49 42.51
N THR A 131 -37.26 -14.25 43.29
CA THR A 131 -38.50 -15.04 43.22
C THR A 131 -39.60 -14.21 42.54
N LEU A 132 -40.21 -14.75 41.50
CA LEU A 132 -41.35 -14.15 40.83
C LEU A 132 -42.59 -14.44 41.62
N VAL A 133 -43.25 -13.39 42.10
CA VAL A 133 -44.58 -13.45 42.76
C VAL A 133 -45.64 -13.11 41.72
N ILE A 134 -46.59 -13.99 41.55
CA ILE A 134 -47.69 -13.84 40.58
C ILE A 134 -48.99 -13.83 41.36
N ALA A 135 -49.80 -12.80 41.10
CA ALA A 135 -51.15 -12.63 41.65
C ALA A 135 -52.15 -12.66 40.49
N VAL A 136 -53.10 -13.61 40.55
CA VAL A 136 -54.13 -13.80 39.53
C VAL A 136 -55.47 -13.54 40.17
N GLU A 137 -56.25 -12.59 39.65
CA GLU A 137 -57.57 -12.26 40.08
C GLU A 137 -58.59 -13.30 39.58
N GLN A 138 -59.39 -13.85 40.46
CA GLN A 138 -60.50 -14.68 40.09
C GLN A 138 -61.82 -13.88 40.35
N PRO A 139 -62.58 -13.57 39.35
CA PRO A 139 -63.79 -12.75 39.50
C PRO A 139 -64.76 -13.36 40.55
N GLY A 140 -65.08 -12.56 41.55
CA GLY A 140 -65.99 -12.98 42.62
C GLY A 140 -65.38 -13.90 43.70
N ARG A 141 -64.12 -14.33 43.61
CA ARG A 141 -63.42 -15.29 44.54
C ARG A 141 -62.08 -14.81 45.10
N GLY A 142 -61.68 -13.55 44.83
CA GLY A 142 -60.45 -12.97 45.36
C GLY A 142 -59.20 -13.22 44.49
N TRP A 143 -58.02 -13.25 45.13
CA TRP A 143 -56.72 -13.34 44.44
C TRP A 143 -56.04 -14.67 44.72
N LEU A 144 -55.46 -15.27 43.72
CA LEU A 144 -54.54 -16.43 43.83
C LEU A 144 -53.12 -15.95 43.78
N ALA A 145 -52.34 -16.23 44.83
CA ALA A 145 -50.93 -15.89 44.90
C ALA A 145 -50.08 -17.14 44.73
N ILE A 146 -49.08 -17.05 43.85
CA ILE A 146 -48.13 -18.14 43.63
C ILE A 146 -46.71 -17.57 43.49
N THR A 147 -45.72 -18.34 43.91
CA THR A 147 -44.32 -17.98 43.76
C THR A 147 -43.63 -18.97 42.84
N ALA A 148 -42.78 -18.45 41.92
CA ALA A 148 -41.98 -19.22 41.01
C ALA A 148 -40.51 -18.70 41.01
N PRO A 149 -39.53 -19.58 40.84
CA PRO A 149 -38.15 -19.15 40.69
C PRO A 149 -38.03 -18.37 39.38
N TRP A 150 -37.34 -17.19 39.40
CA TRP A 150 -37.06 -16.45 38.23
C TRP A 150 -35.75 -16.95 37.59
N PRO A 151 -35.77 -17.45 36.35
CA PRO A 151 -34.57 -17.97 35.70
C PRO A 151 -33.56 -16.87 35.47
N GLN A 152 -32.37 -16.96 36.09
CA GLN A 152 -31.32 -15.99 35.90
C GLN A 152 -30.65 -16.17 34.53
N PRO A 153 -30.18 -15.08 33.89
CA PRO A 153 -29.38 -15.19 32.70
C PRO A 153 -28.09 -15.91 32.99
N GLY A 154 -27.93 -17.10 32.44
CA GLY A 154 -26.76 -17.91 32.66
C GLY A 154 -25.50 -17.24 32.08
N TRP A 155 -24.64 -16.64 32.92
CA TRP A 155 -23.33 -16.14 32.58
C TRP A 155 -22.51 -17.11 31.72
N ARG A 156 -22.60 -18.40 32.06
CA ARG A 156 -21.93 -19.47 31.32
C ARG A 156 -22.28 -19.51 29.85
N LEU A 157 -23.47 -19.11 29.49
CA LEU A 157 -23.90 -19.09 28.10
C LEU A 157 -23.32 -17.94 27.30
N LEU A 158 -23.33 -16.74 27.89
CA LEU A 158 -22.68 -15.59 27.25
C LEU A 158 -21.20 -15.90 27.01
N PHE A 159 -20.55 -16.49 27.97
CA PHE A 159 -19.17 -16.94 27.84
C PHE A 159 -18.99 -18.00 26.75
N ALA A 160 -19.90 -18.97 26.67
CA ALA A 160 -19.86 -20.00 25.61
C ALA A 160 -20.06 -19.41 24.21
N LEU A 161 -21.01 -18.46 24.06
CA LEU A 161 -21.23 -17.78 22.77
C LEU A 161 -20.05 -16.89 22.38
N LEU A 162 -19.49 -16.14 23.32
CA LEU A 162 -18.32 -15.32 23.09
C LEU A 162 -17.09 -16.15 22.72
N SER A 163 -16.86 -17.27 23.45
CA SER A 163 -15.74 -18.18 23.15
C SER A 163 -15.91 -18.86 21.78
N GLN A 164 -17.12 -19.30 21.43
CA GLN A 164 -17.42 -19.87 20.12
C GLN A 164 -17.15 -18.86 19.01
N THR A 165 -17.57 -17.61 19.21
CA THR A 165 -17.31 -16.52 18.26
C THR A 165 -15.83 -16.25 18.11
N ALA A 166 -15.08 -16.16 19.21
CA ALA A 166 -13.64 -15.94 19.19
C ALA A 166 -12.89 -17.07 18.44
N ILE A 167 -13.25 -18.33 18.73
CA ILE A 167 -12.67 -19.48 18.04
C ILE A 167 -12.94 -19.43 16.54
N LEU A 168 -14.17 -19.12 16.13
CA LEU A 168 -14.53 -18.98 14.72
C LEU A 168 -13.70 -17.91 14.01
N TYR A 169 -13.52 -16.73 14.65
CA TYR A 169 -12.69 -15.67 14.12
C TYR A 169 -11.22 -16.10 13.98
N VAL A 170 -10.66 -16.77 14.97
CA VAL A 170 -9.29 -17.26 14.91
C VAL A 170 -9.12 -18.26 13.76
N ILE A 171 -10.04 -19.24 13.64
CA ILE A 171 -9.99 -20.27 12.59
C ILE A 171 -10.10 -19.66 11.17
N VAL A 172 -10.88 -18.60 10.98
CA VAL A 172 -11.07 -17.99 9.65
C VAL A 172 -10.02 -16.93 9.36
N LEU A 173 -9.75 -15.99 10.29
CA LEU A 173 -8.88 -14.86 10.04
C LEU A 173 -7.40 -15.21 9.99
N LEU A 174 -6.96 -16.18 10.79
CA LEU A 174 -5.55 -16.53 10.87
C LEU A 174 -5.03 -17.13 9.55
N PRO A 175 -5.70 -18.12 8.92
CA PRO A 175 -5.31 -18.62 7.59
C PRO A 175 -5.40 -17.53 6.51
N VAL A 176 -6.46 -16.70 6.51
CA VAL A 176 -6.61 -15.62 5.55
C VAL A 176 -5.46 -14.63 5.65
N LEU A 177 -5.09 -14.21 6.86
CA LEU A 177 -3.98 -13.29 7.08
C LEU A 177 -2.63 -13.91 6.66
N TRP A 178 -2.45 -15.22 6.94
CA TRP A 178 -1.27 -15.96 6.50
C TRP A 178 -1.16 -16.03 4.97
N ILE A 179 -2.25 -16.38 4.27
CA ILE A 179 -2.30 -16.42 2.80
C ILE A 179 -2.01 -15.05 2.20
N VAL A 180 -2.68 -13.99 2.72
CA VAL A 180 -2.47 -12.61 2.24
C VAL A 180 -1.01 -12.20 2.39
N ARG A 181 -0.38 -12.48 3.54
CA ARG A 181 1.04 -12.17 3.76
C ARG A 181 1.95 -12.99 2.84
N ARG A 182 1.64 -14.26 2.64
CA ARG A 182 2.40 -15.17 1.79
C ARG A 182 2.37 -14.75 0.31
N MET A 183 1.28 -14.17 -0.16
CA MET A 183 1.14 -13.66 -1.53
C MET A 183 1.69 -12.24 -1.70
N SER A 184 1.44 -11.35 -0.74
CA SER A 184 1.76 -9.92 -0.89
C SER A 184 3.24 -9.59 -0.77
N ARG A 185 4.02 -10.38 -0.02
CA ARG A 185 5.48 -10.16 0.13
C ARG A 185 6.23 -10.34 -1.19
N PRO A 186 6.16 -11.50 -1.87
CA PRO A 186 6.86 -11.70 -3.14
C PRO A 186 6.45 -10.70 -4.22
N LEU A 187 5.17 -10.30 -4.26
CA LEU A 187 4.69 -9.32 -5.23
C LEU A 187 5.24 -7.92 -4.97
N ARG A 188 5.42 -7.52 -3.71
CA ARG A 188 6.09 -6.27 -3.37
C ARG A 188 7.57 -6.28 -3.74
N ASP A 189 8.24 -7.39 -3.47
CA ASP A 189 9.65 -7.56 -3.83
C ASP A 189 9.83 -7.54 -5.35
N LEU A 190 8.91 -8.20 -6.10
CA LEU A 190 8.88 -8.17 -7.55
C LEU A 190 8.65 -6.76 -8.10
N ARG A 191 7.70 -6.02 -7.52
CA ARG A 191 7.45 -4.62 -7.90
C ARG A 191 8.68 -3.75 -7.68
N ALA A 192 9.28 -3.82 -6.48
CA ALA A 192 10.49 -3.05 -6.16
C ALA A 192 11.65 -3.39 -7.09
N ALA A 193 11.84 -4.69 -7.40
CA ALA A 193 12.86 -5.12 -8.35
C ALA A 193 12.57 -4.66 -9.78
N ALA A 194 11.30 -4.61 -10.20
CA ALA A 194 10.92 -4.11 -11.52
C ALA A 194 11.11 -2.58 -11.63
N GLU A 195 10.78 -1.83 -10.59
CA GLU A 195 10.96 -0.37 -10.53
C GLU A 195 12.46 0.02 -10.46
N SER A 196 13.29 -0.79 -9.80
CA SER A 196 14.74 -0.56 -9.67
C SER A 196 15.56 -1.22 -10.77
N PHE A 197 14.95 -1.97 -11.68
CA PHE A 197 15.68 -2.67 -12.73
C PHE A 197 16.36 -1.69 -13.67
N ARG A 198 17.67 -1.69 -13.66
CA ARG A 198 18.54 -0.97 -14.61
C ARG A 198 19.31 -1.97 -15.44
N PRO A 199 19.08 -2.02 -16.75
CA PRO A 199 19.84 -2.90 -17.62
C PRO A 199 21.32 -2.59 -17.53
N GLY A 200 22.16 -3.62 -17.29
CA GLY A 200 23.62 -3.46 -17.17
C GLY A 200 24.16 -3.33 -15.75
N GLU A 201 23.33 -3.06 -14.76
CA GLU A 201 23.72 -3.12 -13.37
C GLU A 201 23.57 -4.55 -12.81
N PRO A 202 24.53 -5.03 -11.97
CA PRO A 202 24.42 -6.33 -11.33
C PRO A 202 23.27 -6.33 -10.35
N GLY A 203 22.15 -6.92 -10.73
CA GLY A 203 20.96 -7.04 -9.87
C GLY A 203 20.87 -8.44 -9.25
N ILE A 204 20.45 -8.52 -7.99
CA ILE A 204 20.22 -9.80 -7.29
C ILE A 204 18.98 -10.48 -7.85
N ALA A 205 19.10 -11.79 -8.17
CA ALA A 205 17.95 -12.59 -8.56
C ALA A 205 16.93 -12.66 -7.42
N LEU A 206 15.65 -12.41 -7.72
CA LEU A 206 14.60 -12.59 -6.75
C LEU A 206 14.46 -14.08 -6.37
N SER A 207 14.33 -14.36 -5.07
CA SER A 207 14.09 -15.72 -4.61
C SER A 207 12.69 -16.18 -5.04
N VAL A 208 12.64 -17.33 -5.73
CA VAL A 208 11.37 -17.94 -6.19
C VAL A 208 10.66 -18.53 -4.97
N ARG A 209 9.70 -17.78 -4.42
CA ARG A 209 8.94 -18.14 -3.21
C ARG A 209 7.48 -17.73 -3.37
N GLY A 210 6.58 -18.45 -2.69
CA GLY A 210 5.14 -18.14 -2.70
C GLY A 210 4.30 -19.31 -3.23
N PRO A 211 3.01 -19.08 -3.51
CA PRO A 211 2.16 -19.99 -4.30
C PRO A 211 2.71 -20.19 -5.71
N ASP A 212 2.36 -21.29 -6.36
CA ASP A 212 2.92 -21.69 -7.65
C ASP A 212 2.80 -20.62 -8.72
N ASP A 213 1.68 -19.92 -8.80
CA ASP A 213 1.45 -18.83 -9.76
C ASP A 213 2.41 -17.65 -9.50
N VAL A 214 2.63 -17.29 -8.23
CA VAL A 214 3.54 -16.21 -7.84
C VAL A 214 4.98 -16.62 -8.08
N ALA A 215 5.33 -17.86 -7.76
CA ALA A 215 6.65 -18.43 -8.00
C ALA A 215 6.98 -18.47 -9.50
N ALA A 216 6.01 -18.88 -10.33
CA ALA A 216 6.11 -18.86 -11.79
C ALA A 216 6.32 -17.43 -12.32
N LEU A 217 5.59 -16.44 -11.80
CA LEU A 217 5.75 -15.04 -12.20
C LEU A 217 7.13 -14.49 -11.83
N VAL A 218 7.64 -14.78 -10.63
CA VAL A 218 9.00 -14.40 -10.21
C VAL A 218 10.05 -15.06 -11.09
N GLY A 219 9.85 -16.35 -11.42
CA GLY A 219 10.72 -17.10 -12.34
C GLY A 219 10.75 -16.47 -13.74
N ALA A 220 9.59 -16.13 -14.29
CA ALA A 220 9.46 -15.48 -15.59
C ALA A 220 10.14 -14.10 -15.61
N PHE A 221 9.99 -13.31 -14.54
CA PHE A 221 10.70 -12.03 -14.41
C PHE A 221 12.22 -12.20 -14.38
N ASN A 222 12.73 -13.16 -13.59
CA ASN A 222 14.17 -13.45 -13.55
C ASN A 222 14.69 -13.87 -14.93
N ALA A 223 13.95 -14.71 -15.67
CA ALA A 223 14.29 -15.13 -17.03
C ALA A 223 14.27 -13.94 -18.01
N LEU A 224 13.26 -13.09 -17.93
CA LEU A 224 13.19 -11.86 -18.74
C LEU A 224 14.38 -10.96 -18.48
N ARG A 225 14.71 -10.71 -17.21
CA ARG A 225 15.88 -9.91 -16.82
C ARG A 225 17.17 -10.45 -17.41
N LEU A 226 17.40 -11.76 -17.30
CA LEU A 226 18.59 -12.40 -17.88
C LEU A 226 18.63 -12.26 -19.41
N ARG A 227 17.47 -12.44 -20.08
CA ARG A 227 17.39 -12.28 -21.53
C ARG A 227 17.69 -10.86 -21.99
N VAL A 228 17.11 -9.85 -21.31
CA VAL A 228 17.37 -8.43 -21.61
C VAL A 228 18.84 -8.10 -21.41
N THR A 229 19.44 -8.55 -20.30
CA THR A 229 20.89 -8.34 -20.04
C THR A 229 21.73 -8.99 -21.14
N ALA A 230 21.47 -10.24 -21.50
CA ALA A 230 22.22 -10.95 -22.55
C ALA A 230 22.07 -10.27 -23.92
N MET A 231 20.88 -9.75 -24.28
CA MET A 231 20.66 -8.99 -25.53
C MET A 231 21.48 -7.69 -25.54
N LEU A 232 21.59 -7.01 -24.42
CA LEU A 232 22.40 -5.79 -24.30
C LEU A 232 23.89 -6.11 -24.36
N ASP A 233 24.35 -7.19 -23.70
CA ASP A 233 25.73 -7.65 -23.79
C ASP A 233 26.13 -7.99 -25.22
N GLU A 234 25.23 -8.64 -25.96
CA GLU A 234 25.44 -8.97 -27.38
C GLU A 234 25.50 -7.72 -28.24
N LYS A 235 24.57 -6.77 -28.03
CA LYS A 235 24.58 -5.46 -28.70
C LYS A 235 25.92 -4.74 -28.49
N ASP A 236 26.41 -4.70 -27.23
CA ASP A 236 27.65 -4.00 -26.89
C ASP A 236 28.88 -4.67 -27.51
N ARG A 237 28.94 -6.01 -27.54
CA ARG A 237 29.96 -6.76 -28.25
C ARG A 237 29.97 -6.46 -29.75
N MET A 238 28.76 -6.44 -30.35
CA MET A 238 28.58 -6.14 -31.77
C MET A 238 29.06 -4.71 -32.10
N LEU A 239 28.66 -3.70 -31.29
CA LEU A 239 29.10 -2.32 -31.44
C LEU A 239 30.62 -2.17 -31.26
N GLY A 240 31.20 -2.95 -30.33
CA GLY A 240 32.68 -3.00 -30.14
C GLY A 240 33.39 -3.53 -31.36
N ALA A 241 32.91 -4.65 -31.93
CA ALA A 241 33.45 -5.25 -33.14
C ALA A 241 33.34 -4.30 -34.33
N ILE A 242 32.17 -3.71 -34.59
CA ILE A 242 31.93 -2.74 -35.67
C ILE A 242 32.92 -1.54 -35.53
N GLY A 243 33.08 -1.01 -34.30
CA GLY A 243 34.00 0.09 -34.06
C GLY A 243 35.46 -0.26 -34.37
N HIS A 244 35.90 -1.44 -34.01
CA HIS A 244 37.25 -1.94 -34.34
C HIS A 244 37.42 -2.12 -35.84
N ASP A 245 36.48 -2.78 -36.50
CA ASP A 245 36.56 -3.13 -37.94
C ASP A 245 36.47 -1.88 -38.83
N LEU A 246 35.82 -0.79 -38.35
CA LEU A 246 35.81 0.47 -39.08
C LEU A 246 37.05 1.33 -38.80
N ARG A 247 37.66 1.28 -37.62
CA ARG A 247 38.91 2.01 -37.33
C ARG A 247 40.13 1.46 -38.13
N THR A 248 40.17 0.16 -38.36
CA THR A 248 41.29 -0.46 -39.11
C THR A 248 41.45 0.09 -40.53
N PRO A 249 40.41 0.13 -41.39
CA PRO A 249 40.51 0.74 -42.72
C PRO A 249 40.73 2.27 -42.67
N LEU A 250 40.19 2.98 -41.67
CA LEU A 250 40.45 4.41 -41.49
C LEU A 250 41.94 4.67 -41.16
N ALA A 251 42.52 3.83 -40.30
CA ALA A 251 43.97 3.90 -40.03
C ALA A 251 44.81 3.60 -41.28
N ALA A 252 44.43 2.59 -42.09
CA ALA A 252 45.08 2.29 -43.33
C ALA A 252 44.97 3.43 -44.36
N LEU A 253 43.80 4.10 -44.42
CA LEU A 253 43.62 5.31 -45.24
C LEU A 253 44.52 6.46 -44.75
N ARG A 254 44.64 6.65 -43.42
CA ARG A 254 45.53 7.67 -42.84
C ARG A 254 47.00 7.44 -43.25
N VAL A 255 47.46 6.23 -43.27
CA VAL A 255 48.82 5.92 -43.77
C VAL A 255 48.98 6.16 -45.27
N ARG A 256 47.96 5.83 -46.07
CA ARG A 256 48.01 6.02 -47.52
C ARG A 256 48.03 7.46 -47.95
N ILE A 257 47.32 8.36 -47.21
CA ILE A 257 47.35 9.79 -47.59
C ILE A 257 48.71 10.45 -47.39
N GLU A 258 49.63 9.86 -46.60
CA GLU A 258 50.99 10.38 -46.47
C GLU A 258 51.77 10.31 -47.80
N SER A 259 51.34 9.49 -48.78
CA SER A 259 51.91 9.40 -50.12
C SER A 259 51.31 10.43 -51.12
N VAL A 260 50.38 11.27 -50.70
CA VAL A 260 49.79 12.34 -51.54
C VAL A 260 50.81 13.47 -51.64
N GLU A 261 51.17 13.85 -52.87
CA GLU A 261 52.21 14.85 -53.12
C GLU A 261 51.76 16.27 -52.77
N ASP A 262 50.49 16.61 -53.03
CA ASP A 262 49.93 17.92 -52.68
C ASP A 262 49.64 18.03 -51.17
N ASP A 263 50.35 18.95 -50.52
CA ASP A 263 50.24 19.17 -49.07
C ASP A 263 48.83 19.64 -48.68
N THR A 264 48.14 20.43 -49.51
CA THR A 264 46.80 20.90 -49.25
C THR A 264 45.78 19.76 -49.31
N ASP A 265 45.86 18.92 -50.34
CA ASP A 265 44.98 17.77 -50.49
C ASP A 265 45.26 16.72 -49.40
N ARG A 266 46.53 16.51 -49.04
CA ARG A 266 46.93 15.64 -47.94
C ARG A 266 46.29 16.11 -46.61
N ALA A 267 46.39 17.40 -46.30
CA ALA A 267 45.78 17.97 -45.08
C ALA A 267 44.26 17.79 -45.08
N ARG A 268 43.58 18.13 -46.18
CA ARG A 268 42.11 17.97 -46.31
C ARG A 268 41.65 16.53 -46.15
N MET A 269 42.39 15.57 -46.72
CA MET A 269 42.10 14.15 -46.58
C MET A 269 42.33 13.67 -45.13
N ALA A 270 43.36 14.15 -44.46
CA ALA A 270 43.66 13.86 -43.07
C ALA A 270 42.53 14.37 -42.14
N ASP A 271 42.05 15.60 -42.35
CA ASP A 271 40.96 16.19 -41.61
C ASP A 271 39.66 15.42 -41.83
N THR A 272 39.38 14.97 -43.05
CA THR A 272 38.20 14.15 -43.36
C THR A 272 38.23 12.83 -42.63
N ILE A 273 39.39 12.13 -42.55
CA ILE A 273 39.54 10.90 -41.81
C ILE A 273 39.41 11.13 -40.30
N ALA A 274 39.94 12.24 -39.78
CA ALA A 274 39.76 12.60 -38.37
C ALA A 274 38.29 12.86 -38.02
N GLU A 275 37.54 13.51 -38.92
CA GLU A 275 36.10 13.74 -38.79
C GLU A 275 35.30 12.41 -38.81
N MET A 276 35.65 11.49 -39.73
CA MET A 276 35.04 10.16 -39.79
C MET A 276 35.26 9.36 -38.47
N ASN A 277 36.49 9.43 -37.91
CA ASN A 277 36.79 8.76 -36.62
C ASN A 277 35.94 9.38 -35.46
N ARG A 278 35.90 10.71 -35.39
CA ARG A 278 35.07 11.40 -34.37
C ARG A 278 33.60 11.01 -34.50
N THR A 279 33.07 11.00 -35.68
CA THR A 279 31.69 10.59 -35.98
C THR A 279 31.40 9.15 -35.56
N LEU A 280 32.32 8.24 -35.90
CA LEU A 280 32.22 6.84 -35.49
C LEU A 280 32.13 6.72 -33.94
N ASP A 281 33.03 7.43 -33.25
CA ASP A 281 33.07 7.44 -31.79
C ASP A 281 31.79 8.04 -31.17
N ASP A 282 31.17 9.04 -31.81
CA ASP A 282 29.91 9.62 -31.38
C ASP A 282 28.73 8.67 -31.56
N ILE A 283 28.64 8.00 -32.72
CA ILE A 283 27.61 7.00 -33.01
C ILE A 283 27.73 5.83 -32.01
N LEU A 284 28.95 5.29 -31.83
CA LEU A 284 29.18 4.18 -30.89
C LEU A 284 28.84 4.57 -29.45
N SER A 285 29.11 5.80 -29.05
CA SER A 285 28.80 6.30 -27.72
C SER A 285 27.30 6.51 -27.54
N LEU A 286 26.62 7.10 -28.51
CA LEU A 286 25.16 7.24 -28.47
C LEU A 286 24.46 5.88 -28.39
N ALA A 287 24.98 4.89 -29.14
CA ALA A 287 24.45 3.54 -29.12
C ALA A 287 24.69 2.78 -27.80
N ARG A 288 25.69 3.17 -27.01
CA ARG A 288 26.03 2.61 -25.70
C ARG A 288 25.41 3.34 -24.52
N LEU A 289 24.72 4.46 -24.75
CA LEU A 289 24.02 5.19 -23.70
C LEU A 289 23.01 4.26 -22.97
N GLY A 290 22.87 4.48 -21.67
CA GLY A 290 22.08 3.60 -20.79
C GLY A 290 22.86 2.42 -20.21
N ARG A 291 24.12 2.20 -20.63
CA ARG A 291 25.03 1.19 -20.06
C ARG A 291 26.47 1.69 -20.02
N PRO A 292 26.76 2.66 -19.18
CA PRO A 292 28.11 3.19 -19.08
C PRO A 292 29.06 2.14 -18.48
N SER A 293 30.24 2.05 -19.07
CA SER A 293 31.33 1.16 -18.62
C SER A 293 32.07 1.69 -17.39
N GLU A 294 31.81 2.96 -17.00
CA GLU A 294 32.48 3.64 -15.90
C GLU A 294 31.52 3.79 -14.71
N PRO A 295 31.91 3.38 -13.49
CA PRO A 295 31.11 3.64 -12.29
C PRO A 295 31.12 5.14 -11.95
N PRO A 296 30.06 5.67 -11.31
CA PRO A 296 30.09 7.02 -10.80
C PRO A 296 31.12 7.12 -9.65
N THR A 297 31.88 8.22 -9.65
CA THR A 297 32.92 8.52 -8.66
C THR A 297 32.78 9.94 -8.14
N ASP A 298 33.39 10.24 -7.00
CA ASP A 298 33.42 11.59 -6.45
C ASP A 298 34.46 12.42 -7.21
N VAL A 299 33.99 13.40 -7.95
CA VAL A 299 34.83 14.30 -8.75
C VAL A 299 34.64 15.75 -8.35
N ASP A 300 35.68 16.56 -8.55
CA ASP A 300 35.58 18.01 -8.52
C ASP A 300 35.15 18.49 -9.90
N LEU A 301 33.89 18.89 -10.01
CA LEU A 301 33.29 19.28 -11.30
C LEU A 301 33.94 20.52 -11.88
N ALA A 302 34.33 21.52 -11.05
CA ALA A 302 35.00 22.71 -11.52
C ALA A 302 36.36 22.37 -12.15
N ALA A 303 37.15 21.53 -11.47
CA ALA A 303 38.43 21.07 -12.00
C ALA A 303 38.28 20.23 -13.28
N LEU A 304 37.20 19.41 -13.38
CA LEU A 304 36.92 18.62 -14.58
C LEU A 304 36.60 19.51 -15.77
N VAL A 305 35.77 20.55 -15.57
CA VAL A 305 35.39 21.51 -16.61
C VAL A 305 36.58 22.34 -17.05
N ASP A 306 37.39 22.83 -16.09
CA ASP A 306 38.63 23.57 -16.34
C ASP A 306 39.59 22.77 -17.19
N ALA A 307 39.83 21.50 -16.85
CA ALA A 307 40.69 20.61 -17.66
C ALA A 307 40.18 20.43 -19.10
N VAL A 308 38.86 20.46 -19.34
CA VAL A 308 38.31 20.43 -20.72
C VAL A 308 38.56 21.76 -21.42
N VAL A 309 38.44 22.88 -20.74
CA VAL A 309 38.75 24.21 -21.33
C VAL A 309 40.22 24.32 -21.69
N GLU A 310 41.14 23.84 -20.82
CA GLU A 310 42.56 23.83 -21.14
C GLU A 310 42.88 22.98 -22.39
N ASP A 311 42.22 21.81 -22.57
CA ASP A 311 42.36 21.01 -23.81
C ASP A 311 42.10 21.84 -25.08
N PHE A 312 41.12 22.78 -25.08
CA PHE A 312 40.81 23.67 -26.21
C PHE A 312 41.83 24.82 -26.34
N ARG A 313 42.29 25.40 -25.25
CA ARG A 313 43.31 26.44 -25.26
C ARG A 313 44.63 25.94 -25.83
N ASP A 314 45.00 24.70 -25.50
CA ASP A 314 46.25 24.06 -25.96
C ASP A 314 46.29 23.90 -27.50
N ILE A 315 45.12 23.75 -28.15
CA ILE A 315 45.00 23.69 -29.61
C ILE A 315 44.74 25.05 -30.26
N GLY A 316 44.74 26.13 -29.48
CA GLY A 316 44.65 27.52 -29.97
C GLY A 316 43.22 28.07 -30.07
N ASP A 317 42.19 27.38 -29.55
CA ASP A 317 40.82 27.86 -29.55
C ASP A 317 40.62 28.95 -28.48
N ASN A 318 39.78 29.92 -28.81
CA ASN A 318 39.43 31.05 -27.90
C ASN A 318 38.38 30.62 -26.89
N VAL A 319 38.79 29.92 -25.82
CA VAL A 319 37.90 29.47 -24.75
C VAL A 319 38.38 30.04 -23.43
N THR A 320 37.43 30.59 -22.63
CA THR A 320 37.73 31.14 -21.30
C THR A 320 36.93 30.41 -20.24
N PHE A 321 37.57 30.22 -19.07
CA PHE A 321 36.91 29.66 -17.91
C PHE A 321 36.84 30.70 -16.79
N VAL A 322 35.64 30.90 -16.26
CA VAL A 322 35.46 31.74 -15.06
C VAL A 322 35.72 30.87 -13.86
N GLU A 323 36.78 31.18 -13.08
CA GLU A 323 37.16 30.41 -11.91
C GLU A 323 35.96 30.17 -10.98
N ALA A 324 35.74 28.91 -10.62
CA ALA A 324 34.72 28.47 -9.70
C ALA A 324 35.34 27.78 -8.49
N GLY A 325 34.70 27.88 -7.35
CA GLY A 325 35.12 27.16 -6.15
C GLY A 325 34.99 25.64 -6.35
N ARG A 326 35.73 24.88 -5.51
CA ARG A 326 35.71 23.42 -5.54
C ARG A 326 34.28 22.88 -5.36
N LEU A 327 33.84 22.01 -6.28
CA LEU A 327 32.48 21.47 -6.31
C LEU A 327 32.52 19.94 -6.45
N ARG A 328 32.33 19.25 -5.33
CA ARG A 328 32.28 17.77 -5.34
C ARG A 328 30.91 17.27 -5.76
N MET A 329 30.90 16.36 -6.73
CA MET A 329 29.71 15.67 -7.22
C MET A 329 30.00 14.20 -7.50
N HIS A 330 28.98 13.35 -7.32
CA HIS A 330 29.09 11.91 -7.59
C HIS A 330 28.61 11.63 -9.03
N LEU A 331 29.53 11.61 -9.98
CA LEU A 331 29.27 11.57 -11.43
C LEU A 331 30.22 10.59 -12.14
N ARG A 332 29.94 10.32 -13.41
CA ARG A 332 30.83 9.59 -14.31
C ARG A 332 31.70 10.60 -15.08
N PRO A 333 32.98 10.75 -14.70
CA PRO A 333 33.79 11.86 -15.21
C PRO A 333 33.97 11.85 -16.73
N SER A 334 34.15 10.67 -17.36
CA SER A 334 34.34 10.57 -18.80
C SER A 334 33.13 11.03 -19.60
N LEU A 335 31.92 10.72 -19.12
CA LEU A 335 30.68 11.15 -19.77
C LEU A 335 30.45 12.66 -19.64
N ILE A 336 30.66 13.22 -18.45
CA ILE A 336 30.50 14.66 -18.21
C ILE A 336 31.53 15.43 -19.04
N ARG A 337 32.82 15.00 -19.06
CA ARG A 337 33.86 15.56 -19.90
C ARG A 337 33.40 15.61 -21.36
N ARG A 338 32.82 14.53 -21.87
CA ARG A 338 32.34 14.45 -23.25
C ARG A 338 31.16 15.39 -23.53
N ALA A 339 30.18 15.49 -22.61
CA ALA A 339 29.06 16.40 -22.75
C ALA A 339 29.53 17.86 -22.80
N VAL A 340 30.43 18.26 -21.89
CA VAL A 340 31.02 19.61 -21.86
C VAL A 340 31.81 19.89 -23.13
N ARG A 341 32.66 18.96 -23.57
CA ARG A 341 33.43 19.06 -24.83
C ARG A 341 32.52 19.34 -26.03
N ASN A 342 31.41 18.58 -26.17
CA ASN A 342 30.47 18.75 -27.27
C ASN A 342 29.81 20.16 -27.28
N LEU A 343 29.53 20.72 -26.10
CA LEU A 343 28.99 22.08 -26.03
C LEU A 343 30.05 23.14 -26.38
N ILE A 344 31.30 22.97 -25.89
CA ILE A 344 32.40 23.89 -26.22
C ILE A 344 32.73 23.80 -27.71
N GLU A 345 32.82 22.59 -28.30
CA GLU A 345 33.03 22.41 -29.74
C GLU A 345 31.97 23.18 -30.59
N ASN A 346 30.69 23.10 -30.18
CA ASN A 346 29.63 23.85 -30.84
C ASN A 346 29.82 25.36 -30.66
N ALA A 347 30.13 25.83 -29.46
CA ALA A 347 30.34 27.26 -29.18
C ALA A 347 31.50 27.84 -29.97
N VAL A 348 32.65 27.14 -30.03
CA VAL A 348 33.81 27.58 -30.84
C VAL A 348 33.47 27.59 -32.34
N LYS A 349 32.80 26.53 -32.81
CA LYS A 349 32.46 26.33 -34.21
C LYS A 349 31.48 27.39 -34.76
N TYR A 350 30.48 27.76 -33.98
CA TYR A 350 29.43 28.71 -34.44
C TYR A 350 29.60 30.10 -33.86
N GLY A 351 30.28 30.27 -32.74
CA GLY A 351 30.45 31.54 -32.03
C GLY A 351 31.87 32.08 -32.01
N VAL A 352 32.86 31.37 -32.61
CA VAL A 352 34.27 31.77 -32.70
C VAL A 352 34.97 31.81 -31.32
N SER A 353 34.23 31.93 -30.23
CA SER A 353 34.75 31.94 -28.85
C SER A 353 33.73 31.32 -27.90
N ALA A 354 34.19 30.78 -26.79
CA ALA A 354 33.35 30.26 -25.74
C ALA A 354 33.78 30.77 -24.36
N GLU A 355 32.83 31.17 -23.54
CA GLU A 355 33.02 31.43 -22.12
C GLU A 355 32.32 30.34 -21.30
N VAL A 356 33.07 29.64 -20.45
CA VAL A 356 32.55 28.58 -19.66
C VAL A 356 32.48 29.01 -18.20
N ARG A 357 31.32 28.81 -17.55
CA ARG A 357 31.08 29.16 -16.15
C ARG A 357 30.43 27.95 -15.41
N VAL A 358 30.78 27.80 -14.15
CA VAL A 358 30.15 26.83 -13.27
C VAL A 358 29.51 27.56 -12.11
N GLU A 359 28.20 27.40 -11.98
CA GLU A 359 27.39 28.02 -10.93
C GLU A 359 26.71 26.94 -10.10
N ALA A 360 26.65 27.13 -8.79
CA ALA A 360 26.00 26.16 -7.90
C ALA A 360 25.08 26.86 -6.93
N ASP A 361 23.87 26.33 -6.80
CA ASP A 361 22.96 26.69 -5.74
C ASP A 361 22.77 25.52 -4.73
N ALA A 362 21.80 25.63 -3.82
CA ALA A 362 21.55 24.61 -2.80
C ALA A 362 21.02 23.28 -3.37
N ARG A 363 20.48 23.25 -4.58
CA ARG A 363 19.79 22.10 -5.19
C ARG A 363 20.31 21.67 -6.54
N ARG A 364 20.97 22.57 -7.26
CA ARG A 364 21.40 22.38 -8.65
C ARG A 364 22.79 22.94 -8.88
N VAL A 365 23.43 22.37 -9.85
CA VAL A 365 24.67 22.87 -10.43
C VAL A 365 24.43 23.14 -11.89
N ALA A 366 24.84 24.30 -12.38
CA ALA A 366 24.77 24.70 -13.76
C ALA A 366 26.18 24.84 -14.35
N ILE A 367 26.43 24.22 -15.52
CA ILE A 367 27.58 24.50 -16.36
C ILE A 367 27.04 25.28 -17.55
N ILE A 368 27.50 26.51 -17.73
CA ILE A 368 27.04 27.42 -18.79
C ILE A 368 28.17 27.58 -19.78
N VAL A 369 27.91 27.23 -21.03
CA VAL A 369 28.81 27.47 -22.16
C VAL A 369 28.17 28.57 -23.03
N ALA A 370 28.74 29.74 -22.96
CA ALA A 370 28.24 30.94 -23.66
C ALA A 370 29.07 31.23 -24.93
N ASP A 371 28.42 31.40 -26.04
CA ASP A 371 29.06 31.78 -27.30
C ASP A 371 28.60 33.19 -27.83
N GLN A 372 29.20 33.66 -28.91
CA GLN A 372 28.87 34.91 -29.59
C GLN A 372 28.32 34.66 -31.01
N GLY A 373 27.79 33.50 -31.27
CA GLY A 373 27.25 33.09 -32.54
C GLY A 373 25.92 33.75 -32.90
N PRO A 374 25.27 33.33 -34.00
CA PRO A 374 24.00 33.89 -34.44
C PRO A 374 22.80 33.48 -33.59
N GLY A 375 22.99 32.59 -32.62
CA GLY A 375 21.90 31.98 -31.85
C GLY A 375 21.10 30.94 -32.64
N ILE A 376 19.99 30.51 -32.09
CA ILE A 376 19.10 29.48 -32.67
C ILE A 376 17.68 30.05 -32.77
N PRO A 377 16.99 29.97 -33.93
CA PRO A 377 15.60 30.34 -34.05
C PRO A 377 14.73 29.63 -33.02
N GLU A 378 13.80 30.34 -32.37
CA GLU A 378 13.00 29.78 -31.26
C GLU A 378 12.18 28.55 -31.68
N ASP A 379 11.66 28.55 -32.93
CA ASP A 379 10.92 27.43 -33.51
C ASP A 379 11.77 26.17 -33.74
N ARG A 380 13.10 26.30 -33.76
CA ARG A 380 14.05 25.22 -34.02
C ARG A 380 14.83 24.77 -32.80
N MET A 381 14.61 25.41 -31.63
CA MET A 381 15.34 25.07 -30.37
C MET A 381 15.15 23.62 -29.90
N GLY A 382 13.99 23.03 -30.20
CA GLY A 382 13.72 21.62 -29.91
C GLY A 382 14.46 20.65 -30.84
N ASP A 383 14.46 21.00 -32.14
CA ASP A 383 14.95 20.17 -33.24
C ASP A 383 16.49 19.94 -33.18
N VAL A 384 17.24 20.92 -32.65
CA VAL A 384 18.72 20.83 -32.58
C VAL A 384 19.24 19.73 -31.68
N PHE A 385 18.37 19.17 -30.85
CA PHE A 385 18.70 17.99 -30.04
C PHE A 385 18.41 16.66 -30.73
N ASP A 386 17.74 16.67 -31.87
CA ASP A 386 17.50 15.45 -32.64
C ASP A 386 18.78 15.03 -33.36
N ALA A 387 19.10 13.74 -33.28
CA ALA A 387 20.30 13.21 -33.95
C ALA A 387 20.23 13.44 -35.43
N PHE A 388 21.37 13.85 -36.03
CA PHE A 388 21.51 14.16 -37.45
C PHE A 388 20.80 15.45 -37.93
N THR A 389 20.28 16.26 -37.01
CA THR A 389 19.62 17.51 -37.34
C THR A 389 20.64 18.65 -37.42
N ARG A 390 20.55 19.46 -38.48
CA ARG A 390 21.35 20.68 -38.73
C ARG A 390 20.43 21.84 -39.08
N LEU A 391 20.73 23.02 -38.54
CA LEU A 391 19.97 24.24 -38.86
C LEU A 391 20.33 24.83 -40.21
N GLU A 392 21.60 24.68 -40.63
CA GLU A 392 22.08 25.19 -41.92
C GLU A 392 21.79 24.19 -43.04
N THR A 393 21.09 24.65 -44.06
CA THR A 393 20.80 23.94 -45.33
C THR A 393 21.96 24.01 -46.31
N SER A 394 22.97 24.90 -46.06
CA SER A 394 24.09 25.08 -46.96
C SER A 394 25.09 23.93 -46.83
N ARG A 395 25.46 23.36 -47.97
CA ARG A 395 26.57 22.40 -48.14
C ARG A 395 27.95 23.02 -47.89
N ASN A 396 28.06 24.04 -47.03
CA ASN A 396 29.32 24.64 -46.72
C ASN A 396 30.19 23.61 -45.99
N ARG A 397 31.17 23.06 -46.69
CA ARG A 397 32.07 22.01 -46.21
C ARG A 397 33.01 22.51 -45.11
N GLU A 398 33.07 23.82 -44.87
CA GLU A 398 33.94 24.42 -43.86
C GLU A 398 33.46 24.29 -42.45
N THR A 399 32.17 24.09 -42.23
CA THR A 399 31.57 23.85 -40.89
C THR A 399 31.14 22.37 -40.73
N GLY A 400 32.08 21.43 -40.88
CA GLY A 400 31.82 20.00 -40.76
C GLY A 400 31.19 19.57 -39.46
N GLY A 401 30.42 18.45 -39.47
CA GLY A 401 29.79 17.81 -38.29
C GLY A 401 28.41 17.25 -38.61
N ILE A 402 28.12 16.03 -38.16
CA ILE A 402 26.94 15.25 -38.58
C ILE A 402 25.69 15.60 -37.75
N GLY A 403 25.76 16.54 -36.79
CA GLY A 403 24.62 16.89 -35.94
C GLY A 403 24.37 15.90 -34.80
N LEU A 404 25.40 15.27 -34.29
CA LEU A 404 25.30 14.31 -33.16
C LEU A 404 25.69 14.92 -31.82
N GLY A 405 26.51 15.98 -31.77
CA GLY A 405 27.11 16.50 -30.54
C GLY A 405 26.09 16.92 -29.48
N LEU A 406 25.07 17.76 -29.87
CA LEU A 406 24.02 18.19 -28.92
C LEU A 406 23.12 17.03 -28.49
N ALA A 407 22.76 16.13 -29.41
CA ALA A 407 21.98 14.92 -29.08
C ALA A 407 22.71 14.04 -28.06
N LEU A 408 24.01 13.81 -28.28
CA LEU A 408 24.83 13.03 -27.37
C LEU A 408 25.02 13.72 -26.02
N ALA A 409 25.29 15.02 -26.00
CA ALA A 409 25.40 15.78 -24.75
C ALA A 409 24.13 15.71 -23.94
N ARG A 410 22.95 15.95 -24.56
CA ARG A 410 21.65 15.86 -23.88
C ARG A 410 21.37 14.47 -23.34
N ALA A 411 21.67 13.42 -24.08
CA ALA A 411 21.47 12.05 -23.65
C ALA A 411 22.37 11.67 -22.46
N ILE A 412 23.64 12.10 -22.45
CA ILE A 412 24.55 11.93 -21.31
C ILE A 412 24.03 12.65 -20.06
N ILE A 413 23.60 13.90 -20.19
CA ILE A 413 23.14 14.69 -19.05
C ILE A 413 21.83 14.14 -18.48
N ARG A 414 20.91 13.66 -19.32
CA ARG A 414 19.69 12.99 -18.88
C ARG A 414 19.97 11.70 -18.12
N GLU A 415 20.98 10.95 -18.55
CA GLU A 415 21.41 9.76 -17.82
C GLU A 415 21.99 10.11 -16.44
N ALA A 416 22.61 11.28 -16.30
CA ALA A 416 23.08 11.82 -15.01
C ALA A 416 21.93 12.45 -14.17
N GLY A 417 20.68 12.40 -14.65
CA GLY A 417 19.52 12.98 -13.96
C GLY A 417 19.35 14.49 -14.16
N GLY A 418 20.10 15.07 -15.09
CA GLY A 418 20.07 16.49 -15.44
C GLY A 418 19.30 16.80 -16.74
N GLU A 419 19.40 18.04 -17.20
CA GLU A 419 18.83 18.51 -18.48
C GLU A 419 19.76 19.55 -19.11
N ILE A 420 19.71 19.69 -20.48
CA ILE A 420 20.37 20.77 -21.20
C ILE A 420 19.32 21.74 -21.70
N ARG A 421 19.56 23.03 -21.45
CA ARG A 421 18.74 24.14 -21.95
C ARG A 421 19.58 25.04 -22.82
N LEU A 422 18.96 25.57 -23.89
CA LEU A 422 19.55 26.55 -24.78
C LEU A 422 18.80 27.86 -24.63
N VAL A 423 19.51 28.97 -24.52
CA VAL A 423 18.93 30.30 -24.34
C VAL A 423 19.67 31.28 -25.23
N ASN A 424 18.96 31.96 -26.14
CA ASN A 424 19.55 33.04 -26.93
C ASN A 424 19.89 34.25 -26.03
N ARG A 425 21.07 34.83 -26.21
CA ARG A 425 21.54 35.99 -25.46
C ARG A 425 21.01 37.28 -26.06
N THR A 426 20.68 38.25 -25.18
CA THR A 426 20.34 39.61 -25.62
C THR A 426 21.59 40.27 -26.21
N GLY A 427 21.61 40.51 -27.55
CA GLY A 427 22.77 41.06 -28.22
C GLY A 427 23.51 40.08 -29.14
N GLY A 428 23.03 38.85 -29.26
CA GLY A 428 23.62 37.79 -30.09
C GLY A 428 24.37 36.76 -29.22
N GLY A 429 24.41 35.52 -29.71
CA GLY A 429 25.01 34.39 -29.02
C GLY A 429 24.00 33.43 -28.40
N LEU A 430 24.51 32.32 -27.89
CA LEU A 430 23.76 31.26 -27.28
C LEU A 430 24.40 30.89 -25.93
N ASP A 431 23.58 30.70 -24.92
CA ASP A 431 23.95 30.04 -23.66
C ASP A 431 23.46 28.57 -23.69
N ALA A 432 24.38 27.62 -23.72
CA ALA A 432 24.09 26.20 -23.54
C ALA A 432 24.32 25.86 -22.08
N ILE A 433 23.24 25.52 -21.39
CA ILE A 433 23.20 25.34 -19.90
C ILE A 433 22.95 23.89 -19.57
N ILE A 434 23.93 23.24 -18.95
CA ILE A 434 23.78 21.92 -18.35
C ILE A 434 23.29 22.12 -16.90
N GLU A 435 22.14 21.61 -16.56
CA GLU A 435 21.64 21.59 -15.18
C GLU A 435 21.73 20.18 -14.60
N LEU A 436 22.43 20.01 -13.48
CA LEU A 436 22.59 18.73 -12.77
C LEU A 436 22.01 18.84 -11.34
N PRO A 437 21.35 17.81 -10.82
CA PRO A 437 20.94 17.78 -9.42
C PRO A 437 22.19 17.64 -8.53
N ARG A 438 22.17 18.33 -7.38
CA ARG A 438 23.27 18.30 -6.39
C ARG A 438 23.13 17.17 -5.39
#